data_9f30965004037d943aa922465db8b8c5
#
_entry.id   9f30965004037d943aa922465db8b8c5
#
_cell.length_a   1.000
_cell.length_b   1.000
_cell.length_c   1.000
_cell.angle_alpha   90.00
_cell.angle_beta   90.00
_cell.angle_gamma   90.00
#
_symmetry.space_group_name_H-M   'P 1'
#
loop_
_entity.id
_entity.type
_entity.pdbx_description
1 polymer ?
#
loop_
_entity_poly.entity_id
_entity_poly.type
_entity_poly.pdbx_seq_one_letter_code
_entity_poly.pdbx_strand_id
1 'polypeptide(L)'
;MAQPYLIDIDQILRNKMGRKARFIPDFLVRYLKKTIHQDWLNQFIAKEGEIQGVQWLEDCMHHLDLKLNVHGLENLPSDANGRRFTFVSNHPLGGADGVILGAILGRHYDGRICYLANDLLMNLTGIAPLFVPINKTGRQGREFPKMVNAAFAGDKHLIMFPAGLCSRRIDGQIQDVPWAKTFVSKSIEYQRDVVPIHFGGRNSDFFYRLANWS
;
A
#
# COMPACT_ATOMS: atom_id res chain seq x y z
N MET A 1 24.11 9.37 -10.54
CA MET A 1 23.00 8.47 -10.15
C MET A 1 22.68 8.73 -8.69
N ALA A 2 21.42 9.04 -8.35
CA ALA A 2 21.03 9.19 -6.94
C ALA A 2 21.10 7.81 -6.27
N GLN A 3 21.69 7.73 -5.06
CA GLN A 3 21.68 6.48 -4.30
C GLN A 3 20.23 6.09 -4.00
N PRO A 4 19.88 4.81 -4.17
CA PRO A 4 18.53 4.33 -3.86
C PRO A 4 18.24 4.56 -2.37
N TYR A 5 17.04 5.04 -2.06
CA TYR A 5 16.61 5.23 -0.68
C TYR A 5 16.41 3.87 -0.02
N LEU A 6 17.30 3.53 0.92
CA LEU A 6 17.18 2.31 1.70
C LEU A 6 16.23 2.50 2.90
N ILE A 7 15.49 1.47 3.21
CA ILE A 7 14.60 1.46 4.37
C ILE A 7 15.43 1.28 5.63
N ASP A 8 15.33 2.23 6.54
CA ASP A 8 15.95 2.16 7.87
C ASP A 8 14.89 2.33 8.96
N ILE A 9 14.51 1.22 9.59
CA ILE A 9 13.52 1.21 10.68
C ILE A 9 13.96 2.06 11.86
N ASP A 10 15.25 2.10 12.19
CA ASP A 10 15.72 2.95 13.30
C ASP A 10 15.51 4.43 12.99
N GLN A 11 15.78 4.84 11.76
CA GLN A 11 15.55 6.21 11.32
C GLN A 11 14.05 6.54 11.28
N ILE A 12 13.21 5.63 10.79
CA ILE A 12 11.75 5.80 10.76
C ILE A 12 11.19 5.97 12.17
N LEU A 13 11.60 5.13 13.11
CA LEU A 13 11.17 5.20 14.50
C LEU A 13 11.65 6.51 15.16
N ARG A 14 12.90 6.92 14.91
CA ARG A 14 13.43 8.22 15.39
C ARG A 14 12.62 9.39 14.86
N ASN A 15 12.30 9.38 13.57
CA ASN A 15 11.53 10.45 12.93
C ASN A 15 10.09 10.54 13.46
N LYS A 16 9.44 9.40 13.69
CA LYS A 16 8.05 9.36 14.19
C LYS A 16 7.90 9.60 15.69
N MET A 17 8.80 9.05 16.49
CA MET A 17 8.69 9.05 17.95
C MET A 17 9.66 10.04 18.63
N GLY A 18 10.56 10.64 17.87
CA GLY A 18 11.55 11.57 18.41
C GLY A 18 12.40 10.93 19.52
N ARG A 19 12.56 11.65 20.63
CA ARG A 19 13.36 11.17 21.78
C ARG A 19 12.80 9.89 22.42
N LYS A 20 11.54 9.56 22.20
CA LYS A 20 10.92 8.34 22.76
C LYS A 20 11.40 7.07 22.07
N ALA A 21 11.91 7.16 20.83
CA ALA A 21 12.45 6.01 20.10
C ALA A 21 13.56 5.28 20.86
N ARG A 22 14.35 5.98 21.67
CA ARG A 22 15.44 5.41 22.48
C ARG A 22 14.97 4.43 23.57
N PHE A 23 13.70 4.45 23.93
CA PHE A 23 13.11 3.57 24.93
C PHE A 23 12.52 2.30 24.34
N ILE A 24 12.54 2.16 23.01
CA ILE A 24 12.09 0.92 22.36
C ILE A 24 13.15 -0.13 22.57
N PRO A 25 12.80 -1.30 23.13
CA PRO A 25 13.76 -2.39 23.33
C PRO A 25 14.34 -2.89 22.00
N ASP A 26 15.64 -3.15 21.96
CA ASP A 26 16.35 -3.61 20.74
C ASP A 26 15.75 -4.89 20.14
N PHE A 27 15.23 -5.79 20.97
CA PHE A 27 14.60 -7.00 20.47
C PHE A 27 13.35 -6.70 19.63
N LEU A 28 12.61 -5.65 20.00
CA LEU A 28 11.41 -5.23 19.28
C LEU A 28 11.79 -4.57 17.94
N VAL A 29 12.84 -3.75 17.94
CA VAL A 29 13.37 -3.15 16.69
C VAL A 29 13.89 -4.25 15.75
N ARG A 30 14.66 -5.22 16.27
CA ARG A 30 15.12 -6.37 15.48
C ARG A 30 13.95 -7.21 14.95
N TYR A 31 12.91 -7.39 15.76
CA TYR A 31 11.71 -8.08 15.33
C TYR A 31 11.00 -7.34 14.19
N LEU A 32 10.84 -6.00 14.30
CA LEU A 32 10.26 -5.18 13.24
C LEU A 32 11.07 -5.28 11.95
N LYS A 33 12.39 -5.12 12.01
CA LYS A 33 13.30 -5.29 10.86
C LYS A 33 13.12 -6.65 10.18
N LYS A 34 13.05 -7.71 10.99
CA LYS A 34 12.84 -9.07 10.48
C LYS A 34 11.46 -9.25 9.86
N THR A 35 10.41 -8.68 10.47
CA THR A 35 9.03 -8.82 10.01
C THR A 35 8.80 -8.12 8.67
N ILE A 36 9.44 -6.98 8.45
CA ILE A 36 9.36 -6.27 7.16
C ILE A 36 10.42 -6.76 6.17
N HIS A 37 11.24 -7.73 6.57
CA HIS A 37 12.37 -8.22 5.76
C HIS A 37 13.29 -7.10 5.27
N GLN A 38 13.64 -6.13 6.16
CA GLN A 38 14.36 -4.92 5.83
C GLN A 38 15.60 -5.16 4.97
N ASP A 39 16.47 -6.11 5.38
CA ASP A 39 17.72 -6.38 4.68
C ASP A 39 17.46 -6.91 3.26
N TRP A 40 16.50 -7.80 3.14
CA TRP A 40 16.08 -8.34 1.85
C TRP A 40 15.50 -7.23 0.94
N LEU A 41 14.60 -6.42 1.50
CA LEU A 41 13.98 -5.33 0.76
C LEU A 41 15.01 -4.29 0.30
N ASN A 42 15.99 -3.99 1.14
CA ASN A 42 17.09 -3.09 0.78
C ASN A 42 18.02 -3.69 -0.29
N GLN A 43 18.28 -5.00 -0.25
CA GLN A 43 19.02 -5.68 -1.32
C GLN A 43 18.21 -5.67 -2.63
N PHE A 44 16.91 -5.92 -2.56
CA PHE A 44 16.01 -5.84 -3.71
C PHE A 44 16.00 -4.43 -4.32
N ILE A 45 15.80 -3.38 -3.50
CA ILE A 45 15.83 -1.98 -3.93
C ILE A 45 17.18 -1.62 -4.56
N ALA A 46 18.29 -2.08 -3.98
CA ALA A 46 19.62 -1.80 -4.51
C ALA A 46 19.88 -2.49 -5.86
N LYS A 47 19.35 -3.70 -6.05
CA LYS A 47 19.51 -4.50 -7.26
C LYS A 47 18.62 -4.01 -8.40
N GLU A 48 17.37 -3.69 -8.08
CA GLU A 48 16.32 -3.32 -9.05
C GLU A 48 16.12 -1.79 -9.13
N GLY A 49 17.16 -1.01 -8.81
CA GLY A 49 17.08 0.45 -8.62
C GLY A 49 16.61 1.26 -9.84
N GLU A 50 16.61 0.67 -11.04
CA GLU A 50 16.12 1.32 -12.26
C GLU A 50 14.70 0.84 -12.64
N ILE A 51 14.22 -0.27 -12.09
CA ILE A 51 12.89 -0.81 -12.37
C ILE A 51 11.85 -0.05 -11.57
N GLN A 52 10.77 0.36 -12.22
CA GLN A 52 9.71 1.15 -11.60
C GLN A 52 8.31 0.70 -12.05
N GLY A 53 7.32 1.13 -11.26
CA GLY A 53 5.91 0.93 -11.59
C GLY A 53 5.46 -0.52 -11.44
N VAL A 54 4.68 -1.01 -12.40
CA VAL A 54 4.06 -2.34 -12.35
C VAL A 54 5.13 -3.44 -12.39
N GLN A 55 6.16 -3.28 -13.20
CA GLN A 55 7.25 -4.25 -13.28
C GLN A 55 7.95 -4.45 -11.93
N TRP A 56 8.18 -3.37 -11.19
CA TRP A 56 8.75 -3.47 -9.83
C TRP A 56 7.86 -4.29 -8.89
N LEU A 57 6.52 -4.13 -9.00
CA LEU A 57 5.57 -4.92 -8.20
C LEU A 57 5.59 -6.40 -8.60
N GLU A 58 5.67 -6.71 -9.89
CA GLU A 58 5.77 -8.09 -10.39
C GLU A 58 7.06 -8.75 -9.92
N ASP A 59 8.19 -8.04 -10.03
CA ASP A 59 9.48 -8.53 -9.56
C ASP A 59 9.49 -8.75 -8.04
N CYS A 60 8.85 -7.86 -7.28
CA CYS A 60 8.66 -8.01 -5.85
C CYS A 60 7.85 -9.27 -5.52
N MET A 61 6.75 -9.54 -6.24
CA MET A 61 5.95 -10.76 -6.07
C MET A 61 6.77 -12.02 -6.35
N HIS A 62 7.54 -12.00 -7.44
CA HIS A 62 8.39 -13.12 -7.83
C HIS A 62 9.48 -13.40 -6.77
N HIS A 63 10.16 -12.36 -6.30
CA HIS A 63 11.20 -12.49 -5.29
C HIS A 63 10.69 -12.93 -3.92
N LEU A 64 9.43 -12.62 -3.59
CA LEU A 64 8.77 -13.07 -2.36
C LEU A 64 8.19 -14.49 -2.48
N ASP A 65 8.32 -15.14 -3.62
CA ASP A 65 7.72 -16.46 -3.95
C ASP A 65 6.22 -16.51 -3.54
N LEU A 66 5.48 -15.46 -3.85
CA LEU A 66 4.07 -15.37 -3.49
C LEU A 66 3.24 -16.32 -4.36
N LYS A 67 2.60 -17.30 -3.71
CA LYS A 67 1.67 -18.22 -4.37
C LYS A 67 0.25 -17.68 -4.23
N LEU A 68 -0.36 -17.38 -5.37
CA LEU A 68 -1.68 -16.78 -5.42
C LEU A 68 -2.70 -17.72 -6.04
N ASN A 69 -3.88 -17.79 -5.43
CA ASN A 69 -5.08 -18.30 -6.07
C ASN A 69 -5.97 -17.11 -6.38
N VAL A 70 -6.06 -16.75 -7.66
CA VAL A 70 -6.85 -15.61 -8.11
C VAL A 70 -8.15 -16.13 -8.73
N HIS A 71 -9.28 -15.58 -8.29
CA HIS A 71 -10.60 -15.92 -8.79
C HIS A 71 -11.30 -14.65 -9.27
N GLY A 72 -12.06 -14.73 -10.35
CA GLY A 72 -12.87 -13.63 -10.85
C GLY A 72 -12.09 -12.57 -11.63
N LEU A 73 -10.87 -12.89 -12.10
CA LEU A 73 -10.09 -11.97 -12.94
C LEU A 73 -10.83 -11.66 -14.25
N GLU A 74 -11.58 -12.62 -14.76
CA GLU A 74 -12.44 -12.49 -15.94
C GLU A 74 -13.63 -11.52 -15.74
N ASN A 75 -13.94 -11.19 -14.49
CA ASN A 75 -15.03 -10.26 -14.15
C ASN A 75 -14.53 -8.80 -14.00
N LEU A 76 -13.24 -8.55 -14.18
CA LEU A 76 -12.73 -7.18 -14.16
C LEU A 76 -13.39 -6.36 -15.27
N PRO A 77 -13.93 -5.17 -14.94
CA PRO A 77 -14.66 -4.38 -15.92
C PRO A 77 -13.72 -3.79 -16.98
N SER A 78 -14.18 -3.74 -18.21
CA SER A 78 -13.46 -3.04 -19.28
C SER A 78 -13.42 -1.54 -19.02
N ASP A 79 -12.28 -0.90 -19.23
CA ASP A 79 -12.08 0.54 -19.15
C ASP A 79 -12.25 1.24 -20.51
N ALA A 80 -12.84 0.55 -21.48
CA ALA A 80 -13.22 1.15 -22.74
C ALA A 80 -14.06 2.42 -22.52
N ASN A 81 -13.98 3.34 -23.47
CA ASN A 81 -14.69 4.63 -23.42
C ASN A 81 -14.30 5.53 -22.22
N GLY A 82 -13.08 5.37 -21.71
CA GLY A 82 -12.56 6.22 -20.64
C GLY A 82 -13.19 5.94 -19.26
N ARG A 83 -13.77 4.76 -19.05
CA ARG A 83 -14.28 4.35 -17.72
C ARG A 83 -13.14 4.29 -16.72
N ARG A 84 -13.41 4.73 -15.51
CA ARG A 84 -12.46 4.80 -14.42
C ARG A 84 -13.02 4.11 -13.19
N PHE A 85 -12.17 3.31 -12.53
CA PHE A 85 -12.59 2.50 -11.40
C PHE A 85 -11.90 2.93 -10.11
N THR A 86 -12.59 2.68 -9.00
CA THR A 86 -12.02 2.70 -7.66
C THR A 86 -12.06 1.27 -7.13
N PHE A 87 -10.92 0.60 -7.15
CA PHE A 87 -10.75 -0.73 -6.58
C PHE A 87 -10.58 -0.61 -5.07
N VAL A 88 -11.43 -1.28 -4.31
CA VAL A 88 -11.41 -1.25 -2.86
C VAL A 88 -11.25 -2.65 -2.30
N SER A 89 -10.38 -2.81 -1.32
CA SER A 89 -10.09 -4.11 -0.75
C SER A 89 -9.93 -4.08 0.76
N ASN A 90 -10.21 -5.22 1.41
CA ASN A 90 -9.74 -5.49 2.75
C ASN A 90 -8.20 -5.58 2.77
N HIS A 91 -7.60 -5.49 3.95
CA HIS A 91 -6.14 -5.32 4.09
C HIS A 91 -5.51 -6.30 5.10
N PRO A 92 -5.65 -7.62 4.89
CA PRO A 92 -5.20 -8.61 5.88
C PRO A 92 -3.68 -8.74 6.00
N LEU A 93 -2.92 -8.57 4.92
CA LEU A 93 -1.48 -8.84 4.87
C LEU A 93 -0.61 -7.57 4.83
N GLY A 94 -1.21 -6.40 4.69
CA GLY A 94 -0.48 -5.14 4.63
C GLY A 94 0.23 -4.91 3.31
N GLY A 95 1.55 -4.69 3.33
CA GLY A 95 2.32 -4.37 2.11
C GLY A 95 2.13 -5.38 0.98
N ALA A 96 1.97 -6.66 1.30
CA ALA A 96 1.76 -7.72 0.32
C ALA A 96 0.46 -7.54 -0.48
N ASP A 97 -0.64 -7.12 0.17
CA ASP A 97 -1.91 -6.87 -0.52
C ASP A 97 -1.74 -5.76 -1.58
N GLY A 98 -1.02 -4.70 -1.20
CA GLY A 98 -0.73 -3.60 -2.13
C GLY A 98 0.11 -4.06 -3.33
N VAL A 99 1.17 -4.81 -3.08
CA VAL A 99 2.04 -5.36 -4.15
C VAL A 99 1.25 -6.24 -5.09
N ILE A 100 0.51 -7.22 -4.55
CA ILE A 100 -0.28 -8.18 -5.33
C ILE A 100 -1.33 -7.47 -6.18
N LEU A 101 -2.13 -6.60 -5.54
CA LEU A 101 -3.23 -5.93 -6.22
C LEU A 101 -2.74 -4.99 -7.32
N GLY A 102 -1.64 -4.29 -7.06
CA GLY A 102 -1.05 -3.42 -8.06
C GLY A 102 -0.40 -4.15 -9.23
N ALA A 103 0.24 -5.27 -8.98
CA ALA A 103 0.79 -6.08 -10.06
C ALA A 103 -0.33 -6.62 -10.98
N ILE A 104 -1.38 -7.21 -10.38
CA ILE A 104 -2.50 -7.80 -11.15
C ILE A 104 -3.26 -6.72 -11.92
N LEU A 105 -3.71 -5.66 -11.24
CA LEU A 105 -4.49 -4.60 -11.88
C LEU A 105 -3.62 -3.76 -12.82
N GLY A 106 -2.36 -3.53 -12.45
CA GLY A 106 -1.42 -2.81 -13.29
C GLY A 106 -1.18 -3.52 -14.62
N ARG A 107 -1.03 -4.84 -14.59
CA ARG A 107 -0.91 -5.63 -15.82
C ARG A 107 -2.20 -5.63 -16.64
N HIS A 108 -3.36 -5.75 -15.97
CA HIS A 108 -4.67 -5.80 -16.65
C HIS A 108 -5.02 -4.47 -17.32
N TYR A 109 -4.64 -3.34 -16.73
CA TYR A 109 -4.98 -2.00 -17.20
C TYR A 109 -3.76 -1.22 -17.74
N ASP A 110 -2.75 -1.89 -18.27
CA ASP A 110 -1.58 -1.30 -18.93
C ASP A 110 -0.89 -0.20 -18.10
N GLY A 111 -0.74 -0.43 -16.80
CA GLY A 111 -0.09 0.49 -15.87
C GLY A 111 -0.97 1.69 -15.45
N ARG A 112 -2.21 1.80 -15.93
CA ARG A 112 -3.11 2.91 -15.61
C ARG A 112 -3.74 2.78 -14.23
N ILE A 113 -2.94 2.53 -13.22
CA ILE A 113 -3.33 2.44 -11.82
C ILE A 113 -2.61 3.48 -10.98
N CYS A 114 -3.20 3.86 -9.85
CA CYS A 114 -2.51 4.60 -8.82
C CYS A 114 -3.07 4.29 -7.43
N TYR A 115 -2.24 4.54 -6.42
CA TYR A 115 -2.61 4.37 -5.03
C TYR A 115 -2.84 5.70 -4.34
N LEU A 116 -3.82 5.70 -3.44
CA LEU A 116 -3.86 6.66 -2.34
C LEU A 116 -3.14 6.01 -1.16
N ALA A 117 -1.86 6.31 -1.01
CA ALA A 117 -1.02 5.70 0.02
C ALA A 117 -0.52 6.72 1.05
N ASN A 118 -0.12 6.19 2.21
CA ASN A 118 0.49 7.01 3.24
C ASN A 118 1.96 7.32 2.91
N ASP A 119 2.50 8.35 3.56
CA ASP A 119 3.85 8.90 3.33
C ASP A 119 4.99 7.89 3.41
N LEU A 120 4.82 6.77 4.12
CA LEU A 120 5.88 5.79 4.33
C LEU A 120 6.26 5.08 3.03
N LEU A 121 5.25 4.75 2.21
CA LEU A 121 5.46 4.02 0.95
C LEU A 121 6.04 4.91 -0.16
N MET A 122 5.94 6.22 -0.01
CA MET A 122 6.51 7.17 -0.99
C MET A 122 8.03 7.18 -1.03
N ASN A 123 8.68 6.62 -0.03
CA ASN A 123 10.13 6.46 -0.02
C ASN A 123 10.61 5.27 -0.86
N LEU A 124 9.69 4.41 -1.32
CA LEU A 124 10.02 3.31 -2.22
C LEU A 124 10.05 3.83 -3.67
N THR A 125 11.24 4.10 -4.17
CA THR A 125 11.45 4.70 -5.50
C THR A 125 10.84 3.87 -6.63
N GLY A 126 10.84 2.54 -6.50
CA GLY A 126 10.29 1.63 -7.51
C GLY A 126 8.78 1.76 -7.71
N ILE A 127 8.02 2.10 -6.67
CA ILE A 127 6.57 2.26 -6.77
C ILE A 127 6.12 3.73 -6.82
N ALA A 128 7.07 4.68 -6.75
CA ALA A 128 6.76 6.11 -6.78
C ALA A 128 5.87 6.54 -7.96
N PRO A 129 6.03 6.02 -9.20
CA PRO A 129 5.18 6.38 -10.33
C PRO A 129 3.71 5.96 -10.17
N LEU A 130 3.43 5.01 -9.28
CA LEU A 130 2.08 4.52 -9.00
C LEU A 130 1.37 5.30 -7.89
N PHE A 131 2.04 6.27 -7.28
CA PHE A 131 1.41 7.14 -6.28
C PHE A 131 0.98 8.46 -6.88
N VAL A 132 -0.07 9.02 -6.31
CA VAL A 132 -0.41 10.41 -6.61
C VAL A 132 0.70 11.30 -6.04
N PRO A 133 1.32 12.16 -6.86
CA PRO A 133 2.43 12.98 -6.41
C PRO A 133 2.00 13.92 -5.28
N ILE A 134 2.63 13.78 -4.12
CA ILE A 134 2.45 14.66 -2.98
C ILE A 134 3.52 15.75 -3.04
N ASN A 135 3.13 17.01 -2.99
CA ASN A 135 4.09 18.09 -2.78
C ASN A 135 4.69 17.97 -1.37
N LYS A 136 5.99 17.65 -1.30
CA LYS A 136 6.74 17.43 -0.04
C LYS A 136 6.93 18.68 0.82
N THR A 137 6.47 19.86 0.38
CA THR A 137 6.70 21.13 1.04
C THR A 137 5.42 21.64 1.71
N GLY A 138 5.32 21.45 3.00
CA GLY A 138 4.45 22.19 3.92
C GLY A 138 3.12 21.56 4.30
N ARG A 139 2.87 21.47 5.61
CA ARG A 139 1.59 21.20 6.34
C ARG A 139 0.67 20.13 5.73
N GLN A 140 1.04 18.88 5.90
CA GLN A 140 0.36 17.67 5.38
C GLN A 140 -1.17 17.62 5.60
N GLY A 141 -1.68 18.14 6.70
CA GLY A 141 -3.12 18.09 7.00
C GLY A 141 -4.02 18.89 6.06
N ARG A 142 -3.52 19.96 5.41
CA ARG A 142 -4.31 20.79 4.48
C ARG A 142 -4.17 20.35 3.02
N GLU A 143 -3.11 19.65 2.67
CA GLU A 143 -2.84 19.19 1.32
C GLU A 143 -3.49 17.83 1.01
N PHE A 144 -3.70 16.99 2.02
CA PHE A 144 -4.28 15.66 1.84
C PHE A 144 -5.64 15.67 1.11
N PRO A 145 -6.61 16.54 1.45
CA PRO A 145 -7.88 16.59 0.71
C PRO A 145 -7.70 16.98 -0.77
N LYS A 146 -6.75 17.87 -1.07
CA LYS A 146 -6.45 18.27 -2.46
C LYS A 146 -5.88 17.11 -3.25
N MET A 147 -5.01 16.32 -2.63
CA MET A 147 -4.41 15.14 -3.23
C MET A 147 -5.44 14.06 -3.52
N VAL A 148 -6.33 13.79 -2.55
CA VAL A 148 -7.45 12.86 -2.74
C VAL A 148 -8.30 13.32 -3.93
N ASN A 149 -8.67 14.60 -3.98
CA ASN A 149 -9.44 15.14 -5.10
C ASN A 149 -8.70 15.02 -6.44
N ALA A 150 -7.40 15.32 -6.48
CA ALA A 150 -6.59 15.18 -7.69
C ALA A 150 -6.52 13.72 -8.17
N ALA A 151 -6.38 12.77 -7.23
CA ALA A 151 -6.39 11.34 -7.54
C ALA A 151 -7.73 10.91 -8.16
N PHE A 152 -8.84 11.31 -7.56
CA PHE A 152 -10.16 10.97 -8.07
C PHE A 152 -10.50 11.68 -9.39
N ALA A 153 -10.00 12.90 -9.60
CA ALA A 153 -10.17 13.63 -10.86
C ALA A 153 -9.32 13.06 -12.01
N GLY A 154 -8.20 12.39 -11.70
CA GLY A 154 -7.27 11.83 -12.69
C GLY A 154 -7.88 10.72 -13.54
N ASP A 155 -7.12 10.27 -14.54
CA ASP A 155 -7.51 9.27 -15.53
C ASP A 155 -7.17 7.82 -15.12
N LYS A 156 -6.29 7.63 -14.13
CA LYS A 156 -5.89 6.32 -13.64
C LYS A 156 -6.96 5.66 -12.77
N HIS A 157 -6.97 4.35 -12.73
CA HIS A 157 -7.78 3.58 -11.79
C HIS A 157 -7.18 3.69 -10.39
N LEU A 158 -8.02 3.87 -9.37
CA LEU A 158 -7.58 4.00 -7.98
C LEU A 158 -7.58 2.66 -7.26
N ILE A 159 -6.54 2.41 -6.48
CA ILE A 159 -6.47 1.29 -5.55
C ILE A 159 -6.49 1.86 -4.13
N MET A 160 -7.43 1.38 -3.34
CA MET A 160 -7.64 1.85 -1.97
C MET A 160 -7.87 0.70 -1.00
N PHE A 161 -7.35 0.88 0.20
CA PHE A 161 -7.66 0.05 1.37
C PHE A 161 -8.41 0.93 2.38
N PRO A 162 -9.75 0.95 2.36
CA PRO A 162 -10.53 1.95 3.08
C PRO A 162 -10.41 1.86 4.60
N ALA A 163 -9.98 0.72 5.14
CA ALA A 163 -9.66 0.58 6.56
C ALA A 163 -8.45 1.44 6.98
N GLY A 164 -7.55 1.78 6.05
CA GLY A 164 -6.34 2.56 6.32
C GLY A 164 -5.27 1.85 7.16
N LEU A 165 -5.59 0.69 7.70
CA LEU A 165 -4.74 -0.17 8.52
C LEU A 165 -4.92 -1.62 8.09
N CYS A 166 -3.91 -2.46 8.36
CA CYS A 166 -4.07 -3.90 8.23
C CYS A 166 -5.18 -4.41 9.16
N SER A 167 -5.85 -5.50 8.75
CA SER A 167 -6.88 -6.16 9.55
C SER A 167 -6.41 -6.42 10.98
N ARG A 168 -7.34 -6.44 11.90
CA ARG A 168 -7.13 -6.63 13.34
C ARG A 168 -7.87 -7.88 13.83
N ARG A 169 -7.48 -8.39 15.00
CA ARG A 169 -8.29 -9.40 15.69
C ARG A 169 -9.30 -8.69 16.60
N ILE A 170 -10.56 -8.65 16.18
CA ILE A 170 -11.68 -8.02 16.89
C ILE A 170 -12.67 -9.14 17.24
N ASP A 171 -13.04 -9.29 18.50
CA ASP A 171 -13.96 -10.33 18.99
C ASP A 171 -13.58 -11.77 18.53
N GLY A 172 -12.29 -12.05 18.54
CA GLY A 172 -11.74 -13.36 18.12
C GLY A 172 -11.64 -13.58 16.61
N GLN A 173 -12.21 -12.71 15.79
CA GLN A 173 -12.18 -12.77 14.33
C GLN A 173 -11.17 -11.80 13.73
N ILE A 174 -10.58 -12.18 12.60
CA ILE A 174 -9.68 -11.30 11.84
C ILE A 174 -10.54 -10.54 10.85
N GLN A 175 -10.58 -9.23 11.01
CA GLN A 175 -11.38 -8.34 10.19
C GLN A 175 -10.76 -6.95 10.12
N ASP A 176 -11.14 -6.21 9.12
CA ASP A 176 -10.75 -4.80 9.01
C ASP A 176 -11.46 -3.96 10.09
N VAL A 177 -10.80 -2.89 10.49
CA VAL A 177 -11.49 -1.81 11.20
C VAL A 177 -12.53 -1.15 10.27
N PRO A 178 -13.50 -0.41 10.81
CA PRO A 178 -14.54 0.22 9.99
C PRO A 178 -13.97 1.02 8.81
N TRP A 179 -14.47 0.76 7.63
CA TRP A 179 -14.04 1.41 6.41
C TRP A 179 -14.45 2.89 6.37
N ALA A 180 -13.50 3.75 6.01
CA ALA A 180 -13.78 5.15 5.76
C ALA A 180 -14.67 5.32 4.52
N LYS A 181 -15.70 6.16 4.62
CA LYS A 181 -16.70 6.36 3.54
C LYS A 181 -16.17 7.18 2.35
N THR A 182 -14.94 7.68 2.42
CA THR A 182 -14.34 8.55 1.40
C THR A 182 -14.37 7.93 0.01
N PHE A 183 -14.11 6.61 -0.11
CA PHE A 183 -14.13 5.95 -1.41
C PHE A 183 -15.52 5.99 -2.07
N VAL A 184 -16.61 5.88 -1.30
CA VAL A 184 -17.98 5.97 -1.83
C VAL A 184 -18.27 7.39 -2.26
N SER A 185 -18.15 8.36 -1.35
CA SER A 185 -18.51 9.76 -1.62
C SER A 185 -17.71 10.34 -2.79
N LYS A 186 -16.41 10.06 -2.86
CA LYS A 186 -15.56 10.54 -3.94
C LYS A 186 -15.78 9.80 -5.25
N SER A 187 -16.08 8.51 -5.23
CA SER A 187 -16.40 7.80 -6.47
C SER A 187 -17.68 8.32 -7.09
N ILE A 188 -18.70 8.65 -6.28
CA ILE A 188 -19.93 9.31 -6.77
C ILE A 188 -19.61 10.69 -7.34
N GLU A 189 -18.87 11.54 -6.60
CA GLU A 189 -18.50 12.90 -7.02
C GLU A 189 -17.74 12.92 -8.36
N TYR A 190 -16.85 11.97 -8.56
CA TYR A 190 -15.99 11.89 -9.75
C TYR A 190 -16.42 10.85 -10.78
N GLN A 191 -17.64 10.31 -10.66
CA GLN A 191 -18.24 9.34 -11.59
C GLN A 191 -17.31 8.14 -11.87
N ARG A 192 -16.87 7.47 -10.78
CA ARG A 192 -16.09 6.25 -10.84
C ARG A 192 -16.92 5.07 -10.34
N ASP A 193 -16.86 3.96 -11.05
CA ASP A 193 -17.44 2.72 -10.55
C ASP A 193 -16.56 2.13 -9.44
N VAL A 194 -17.18 1.63 -8.39
CA VAL A 194 -16.49 0.95 -7.30
C VAL A 194 -16.43 -0.54 -7.55
N VAL A 195 -15.23 -1.11 -7.54
CA VAL A 195 -15.01 -2.55 -7.74
C VAL A 195 -14.45 -3.13 -6.45
N PRO A 196 -15.23 -3.94 -5.71
CA PRO A 196 -14.75 -4.58 -4.50
C PRO A 196 -13.87 -5.79 -4.82
N ILE A 197 -12.77 -5.92 -4.07
CA ILE A 197 -11.84 -7.05 -4.14
C ILE A 197 -11.67 -7.59 -2.72
N HIS A 198 -11.51 -8.90 -2.60
CA HIS A 198 -11.32 -9.55 -1.33
C HIS A 198 -10.03 -10.35 -1.30
N PHE A 199 -9.19 -10.11 -0.31
CA PHE A 199 -8.05 -10.94 0.03
C PHE A 199 -8.43 -11.97 1.11
N GLY A 200 -8.26 -13.25 0.76
CA GLY A 200 -8.21 -14.33 1.74
C GLY A 200 -6.78 -14.46 2.26
N GLY A 201 -6.59 -14.29 3.56
CA GLY A 201 -5.26 -14.43 4.15
C GLY A 201 -5.22 -13.89 5.57
N ARG A 202 -4.12 -14.20 6.27
CA ARG A 202 -3.91 -13.71 7.64
C ARG A 202 -2.43 -13.56 7.95
N ASN A 203 -2.13 -12.63 8.81
CA ASN A 203 -0.83 -12.49 9.44
C ASN A 203 -0.66 -13.49 10.61
N SER A 204 0.53 -13.53 11.21
CA SER A 204 0.80 -14.35 12.38
C SER A 204 -0.01 -13.88 13.60
N ASP A 205 -0.27 -14.79 14.54
CA ASP A 205 -0.93 -14.45 15.80
C ASP A 205 -0.14 -13.42 16.60
N PHE A 206 1.18 -13.43 16.48
CA PHE A 206 2.02 -12.41 17.09
C PHE A 206 1.75 -11.02 16.51
N PHE A 207 1.59 -10.91 15.18
CA PHE A 207 1.22 -9.64 14.55
C PHE A 207 -0.07 -9.06 15.15
N TYR A 208 -1.11 -9.89 15.27
CA TYR A 208 -2.39 -9.41 15.81
C TYR A 208 -2.32 -9.03 17.28
N ARG A 209 -1.52 -9.74 18.10
CA ARG A 209 -1.30 -9.35 19.50
C ARG A 209 -0.62 -7.98 19.59
N LEU A 210 0.40 -7.74 18.79
CA LEU A 210 1.12 -6.46 18.76
C LEU A 210 0.26 -5.34 18.19
N ALA A 211 -0.45 -5.61 17.11
CA ALA A 211 -1.29 -4.64 16.40
C ALA A 211 -2.51 -4.18 17.22
N ASN A 212 -3.03 -5.04 18.11
CA ASN A 212 -4.13 -4.67 19.00
C ASN A 212 -3.66 -3.88 20.23
N TRP A 213 -2.34 -3.79 20.46
CA TRP A 213 -1.78 -3.06 21.62
C TRP A 213 -1.40 -1.62 21.23
N SER A 214 -1.42 -1.27 19.97
CA SER A 214 -1.11 0.06 19.43
C SER A 214 -2.38 0.81 19.02
#